data_edc63b5d730ac836f09cdda21479f52c
#
_entry.id   edc63b5d730ac836f09cdda21479f52c
#
_cell.length_a   1.000
_cell.length_b   1.000
_cell.length_c   1.000
_cell.angle_alpha   90.00
_cell.angle_beta   90.00
_cell.angle_gamma   90.00
#
_symmetry.space_group_name_H-M   'P 1'
#
loop_
_entity.id
_entity.type
_entity.pdbx_description
1 polymer ?
#
loop_
_entity_poly.entity_id
_entity_poly.type
_entity_poly.pdbx_seq_one_letter_code
_entity_poly.pdbx_strand_id
1 'polypeptide(L)'
;LEPYADDLGRAVAEARIHLAGRDGRQAWSAAQPAIDEHVAQLQSAASRLADAIGPLADSGAAAETLVRRARRAAAALQSLGEAEEGTAIRWFESFRRSFALHSTPVDLASALGERIRSQAGAWIFTSATLAVGENFAHSADRLGMPEADTLRLDSPFDFGAQSRLYLPEGLPPPSAPDYTDRVLDSVQSILLASRGRAFLLFTSHRALRRAAEILREEAHPLSEYPLLVQGEAPRDQLLQRFRELGNAVLLGTSSFWEGVDVRGEALAVVVIDKLPFASPGDPLMAARLEAIQAAGGRPFPDYQLPQAVISLKQGVGRLIRDYDDRGVVVICDPRITGKSYGRVFLHSLPPMPVTRDLDDVLSFIEADLAEATA
;
A
#
# COMPACT_ATOMS: atom_id res chain seq x y z
N LEU A 1 -23.61 31.90 17.11
CA LEU A 1 -22.78 30.91 16.43
C LEU A 1 -22.87 29.53 17.10
N GLU A 2 -22.92 29.49 18.43
CA GLU A 2 -22.98 28.26 19.23
C GLU A 2 -24.08 27.29 18.77
N PRO A 3 -25.34 27.66 18.51
CA PRO A 3 -26.38 26.76 18.07
C PRO A 3 -26.04 26.07 16.73
N TYR A 4 -25.39 26.74 15.81
CA TYR A 4 -25.00 26.17 14.51
C TYR A 4 -23.84 25.18 14.65
N ALA A 5 -22.90 25.45 15.57
CA ALA A 5 -21.80 24.53 15.85
C ALA A 5 -22.30 23.26 16.56
N ASP A 6 -23.23 23.41 17.50
CA ASP A 6 -23.88 22.30 18.20
C ASP A 6 -24.71 21.42 17.25
N ASP A 7 -25.40 22.04 16.29
CA ASP A 7 -26.19 21.35 15.29
C ASP A 7 -25.30 20.48 14.38
N LEU A 8 -24.19 21.05 13.90
CA LEU A 8 -23.19 20.29 13.13
C LEU A 8 -22.56 19.17 13.99
N GLY A 9 -22.21 19.47 15.24
CA GLY A 9 -21.67 18.48 16.17
C GLY A 9 -22.60 17.29 16.39
N ARG A 10 -23.92 17.54 16.51
CA ARG A 10 -24.95 16.51 16.63
C ARG A 10 -25.04 15.66 15.37
N ALA A 11 -25.11 16.28 14.18
CA ALA A 11 -25.14 15.56 12.91
C ALA A 11 -23.90 14.67 12.72
N VAL A 12 -22.71 15.14 13.11
CA VAL A 12 -21.47 14.34 13.09
C VAL A 12 -21.56 13.15 14.06
N ALA A 13 -22.09 13.36 15.27
CA ALA A 13 -22.23 12.29 16.26
C ALA A 13 -23.21 11.20 15.79
N GLU A 14 -24.34 11.56 15.21
CA GLU A 14 -25.34 10.65 14.67
C GLU A 14 -24.79 9.84 13.50
N ALA A 15 -24.15 10.48 12.51
CA ALA A 15 -23.47 9.81 11.41
C ALA A 15 -22.41 8.82 11.92
N ARG A 16 -21.60 9.23 12.90
CA ARG A 16 -20.59 8.35 13.52
C ARG A 16 -21.19 7.11 14.17
N ILE A 17 -22.29 7.27 14.88
CA ILE A 17 -22.98 6.14 15.55
C ILE A 17 -23.49 5.16 14.48
N HIS A 18 -24.08 5.67 13.41
CA HIS A 18 -24.60 4.84 12.31
C HIS A 18 -23.49 4.05 11.61
N LEU A 19 -22.31 4.67 11.41
CA LEU A 19 -21.17 4.04 10.72
C LEU A 19 -20.31 3.18 11.66
N ALA A 20 -20.54 3.19 12.96
CA ALA A 20 -19.76 2.43 13.93
C ALA A 20 -19.87 0.90 13.71
N GLY A 21 -18.80 0.17 14.09
CA GLY A 21 -18.76 -1.29 13.97
C GLY A 21 -18.48 -1.82 12.55
N ARG A 22 -18.19 -0.92 11.59
CA ARG A 22 -17.78 -1.26 10.23
C ARG A 22 -16.33 -0.85 10.03
N ASP A 23 -15.41 -1.61 10.62
CA ASP A 23 -14.00 -1.30 10.59
C ASP A 23 -13.42 -1.30 9.16
N GLY A 24 -12.53 -0.34 8.88
CA GLY A 24 -11.83 -0.20 7.62
C GLY A 24 -12.68 0.41 6.50
N ARG A 25 -12.28 0.14 5.26
CA ARG A 25 -12.95 0.65 4.05
C ARG A 25 -14.21 -0.12 3.75
N GLN A 26 -15.30 0.59 3.55
CA GLN A 26 -16.61 0.04 3.27
C GLN A 26 -17.22 0.67 2.02
N ALA A 27 -17.93 -0.13 1.24
CA ALA A 27 -18.75 0.39 0.15
C ALA A 27 -19.89 1.26 0.68
N TRP A 28 -20.26 2.30 -0.06
CA TRP A 28 -21.37 3.19 0.31
C TRP A 28 -22.66 2.43 0.53
N SER A 29 -22.94 1.44 -0.33
CA SER A 29 -24.12 0.57 -0.26
C SER A 29 -24.22 -0.21 1.06
N ALA A 30 -23.13 -0.46 1.76
CA ALA A 30 -23.14 -1.17 3.03
C ALA A 30 -23.83 -0.40 4.18
N ALA A 31 -24.06 0.93 3.98
CA ALA A 31 -24.71 1.80 4.97
C ALA A 31 -25.95 2.50 4.41
N GLN A 32 -26.36 2.22 3.16
CA GLN A 32 -27.59 2.77 2.57
C GLN A 32 -28.87 2.16 3.16
N PRO A 33 -30.02 2.89 3.16
CA PRO A 33 -30.14 4.29 2.69
C PRO A 33 -29.71 5.35 3.72
N ALA A 34 -29.52 4.99 4.96
CA ALA A 34 -29.32 5.94 6.05
C ALA A 34 -28.06 6.82 5.90
N ILE A 35 -26.99 6.35 5.24
CA ILE A 35 -25.80 7.19 5.01
C ILE A 35 -26.12 8.41 4.13
N ASP A 36 -27.01 8.27 3.15
CA ASP A 36 -27.42 9.37 2.28
C ASP A 36 -28.20 10.44 3.08
N GLU A 37 -29.05 10.04 4.03
CA GLU A 37 -29.75 10.95 4.95
C GLU A 37 -28.78 11.69 5.87
N HIS A 38 -27.80 10.98 6.45
CA HIS A 38 -26.79 11.60 7.29
C HIS A 38 -25.90 12.59 6.53
N VAL A 39 -25.55 12.30 5.28
CA VAL A 39 -24.78 13.23 4.44
C VAL A 39 -25.59 14.49 4.14
N ALA A 40 -26.89 14.37 3.84
CA ALA A 40 -27.75 15.52 3.65
C ALA A 40 -27.88 16.38 4.92
N GLN A 41 -27.99 15.77 6.10
CA GLN A 41 -28.00 16.46 7.39
C GLN A 41 -26.69 17.18 7.65
N LEU A 42 -25.53 16.52 7.43
CA LEU A 42 -24.21 17.08 7.57
C LEU A 42 -24.01 18.28 6.62
N GLN A 43 -24.41 18.13 5.35
CA GLN A 43 -24.35 19.21 4.36
C GLN A 43 -25.15 20.42 4.80
N SER A 44 -26.42 20.20 5.20
CA SER A 44 -27.31 21.26 5.65
C SER A 44 -26.74 21.99 6.89
N ALA A 45 -26.28 21.26 7.88
CA ALA A 45 -25.70 21.85 9.09
C ALA A 45 -24.38 22.59 8.80
N ALA A 46 -23.51 22.04 7.95
CA ALA A 46 -22.26 22.70 7.55
C ALA A 46 -22.51 23.99 6.74
N SER A 47 -23.50 23.98 5.84
CA SER A 47 -23.88 25.17 5.08
C SER A 47 -24.43 26.26 5.98
N ARG A 48 -25.36 25.95 6.91
CA ARG A 48 -25.88 26.93 7.88
C ARG A 48 -24.76 27.53 8.74
N LEU A 49 -23.80 26.71 9.20
CA LEU A 49 -22.66 27.23 9.94
C LEU A 49 -21.78 28.14 9.06
N ALA A 50 -21.48 27.74 7.83
CA ALA A 50 -20.69 28.54 6.90
C ALA A 50 -21.32 29.91 6.61
N ASP A 51 -22.64 29.94 6.44
CA ASP A 51 -23.40 31.15 6.21
C ASP A 51 -23.41 32.06 7.47
N ALA A 52 -23.60 31.49 8.64
CA ALA A 52 -23.62 32.20 9.91
C ALA A 52 -22.26 32.85 10.27
N ILE A 53 -21.15 32.22 9.91
CA ILE A 53 -19.80 32.76 10.14
C ILE A 53 -19.29 33.60 8.97
N GLY A 54 -19.94 33.56 7.81
CA GLY A 54 -19.54 34.30 6.60
C GLY A 54 -19.25 35.77 6.80
N PRO A 55 -20.11 36.52 7.54
CA PRO A 55 -19.89 37.94 7.83
C PRO A 55 -18.65 38.24 8.68
N LEU A 56 -18.07 37.23 9.32
CA LEU A 56 -16.87 37.39 10.16
C LEU A 56 -15.56 37.31 9.35
N ALA A 57 -15.62 37.08 8.04
CA ALA A 57 -14.42 36.89 7.21
C ALA A 57 -13.45 38.08 7.32
N ASP A 58 -13.98 39.32 7.41
CA ASP A 58 -13.20 40.55 7.48
C ASP A 58 -12.68 40.88 8.91
N SER A 59 -12.99 40.03 9.90
CA SER A 59 -12.60 40.26 11.30
C SER A 59 -11.15 39.83 11.62
N GLY A 60 -10.39 39.38 10.64
CA GLY A 60 -8.98 39.03 10.76
C GLY A 60 -8.64 37.61 10.15
N ALA A 61 -7.36 37.36 10.00
CA ALA A 61 -6.85 36.14 9.29
C ALA A 61 -7.35 34.81 9.87
N ALA A 62 -7.56 34.73 11.19
CA ALA A 62 -8.09 33.53 11.84
C ALA A 62 -9.57 33.31 11.46
N ALA A 63 -10.38 34.38 11.45
CA ALA A 63 -11.78 34.31 11.06
C ALA A 63 -11.93 33.98 9.58
N GLU A 64 -11.16 34.61 8.70
CA GLU A 64 -11.11 34.29 7.27
C GLU A 64 -10.79 32.81 7.04
N THR A 65 -9.81 32.27 7.77
CA THR A 65 -9.43 30.85 7.66
C THR A 65 -10.57 29.92 8.10
N LEU A 66 -11.30 30.28 9.16
CA LEU A 66 -12.42 29.51 9.66
C LEU A 66 -13.57 29.50 8.65
N VAL A 67 -13.94 30.67 8.11
CA VAL A 67 -14.96 30.79 7.05
C VAL A 67 -14.59 29.95 5.82
N ARG A 68 -13.36 30.06 5.35
CA ARG A 68 -12.86 29.30 4.22
C ARG A 68 -12.96 27.78 4.47
N ARG A 69 -12.58 27.30 5.67
CA ARG A 69 -12.69 25.88 6.06
C ARG A 69 -14.14 25.40 6.09
N ALA A 70 -15.04 26.17 6.67
CA ALA A 70 -16.46 25.81 6.74
C ALA A 70 -17.11 25.75 5.36
N ARG A 71 -16.87 26.75 4.50
CA ARG A 71 -17.34 26.73 3.11
C ARG A 71 -16.80 25.55 2.31
N ARG A 72 -15.51 25.23 2.49
CA ARG A 72 -14.89 24.06 1.83
C ARG A 72 -15.51 22.74 2.30
N ALA A 73 -15.81 22.61 3.59
CA ALA A 73 -16.46 21.42 4.13
C ALA A 73 -17.90 21.26 3.60
N ALA A 74 -18.67 22.37 3.58
CA ALA A 74 -20.03 22.36 3.02
C ALA A 74 -20.03 21.97 1.52
N ALA A 75 -19.14 22.57 0.72
CA ALA A 75 -19.01 22.26 -0.69
C ALA A 75 -18.57 20.80 -0.94
N ALA A 76 -17.67 20.28 -0.11
CA ALA A 76 -17.25 18.86 -0.23
C ALA A 76 -18.39 17.89 0.09
N LEU A 77 -19.21 18.18 1.10
CA LEU A 77 -20.38 17.37 1.44
C LEU A 77 -21.45 17.46 0.35
N GLN A 78 -21.64 18.64 -0.25
CA GLN A 78 -22.54 18.81 -1.39
C GLN A 78 -22.08 17.97 -2.58
N SER A 79 -20.82 18.08 -2.99
CA SER A 79 -20.24 17.29 -4.08
C SER A 79 -20.34 15.77 -3.83
N LEU A 80 -20.22 15.35 -2.57
CA LEU A 80 -20.38 13.94 -2.19
C LEU A 80 -21.85 13.46 -2.35
N GLY A 81 -22.81 14.32 -1.99
CA GLY A 81 -24.25 14.02 -2.12
C GLY A 81 -24.75 14.03 -3.56
N GLU A 82 -24.21 14.93 -4.39
CA GLU A 82 -24.60 15.13 -5.80
C GLU A 82 -23.83 14.21 -6.77
N ALA A 83 -22.89 13.36 -6.28
CA ALA A 83 -22.12 12.49 -7.14
C ALA A 83 -23.02 11.55 -7.92
N GLU A 84 -23.04 11.69 -9.25
CA GLU A 84 -23.84 10.84 -10.17
C GLU A 84 -23.33 9.40 -10.11
N GLU A 85 -24.28 8.47 -10.15
CA GLU A 85 -24.00 7.04 -10.20
C GLU A 85 -23.18 6.71 -11.46
N GLY A 86 -22.05 6.01 -11.30
CA GLY A 86 -21.16 5.65 -12.41
C GLY A 86 -20.05 6.67 -12.70
N THR A 87 -20.09 7.91 -12.19
CA THR A 87 -19.01 8.90 -12.37
C THR A 87 -17.99 8.88 -11.24
N ALA A 88 -18.45 8.56 -10.03
CA ALA A 88 -17.61 8.47 -8.85
C ALA A 88 -17.98 7.28 -7.95
N ILE A 89 -16.99 6.71 -7.35
CA ILE A 89 -17.11 5.64 -6.36
C ILE A 89 -17.20 6.30 -4.99
N ARG A 90 -18.35 6.19 -4.33
CA ARG A 90 -18.54 6.62 -2.96
C ARG A 90 -18.21 5.48 -2.00
N TRP A 91 -17.43 5.77 -0.97
CA TRP A 91 -17.04 4.83 0.05
C TRP A 91 -16.76 5.55 1.36
N PHE A 92 -16.68 4.82 2.47
CA PHE A 92 -16.37 5.41 3.77
C PHE A 92 -15.40 4.55 4.57
N GLU A 93 -14.73 5.18 5.52
CA GLU A 93 -13.92 4.52 6.55
C GLU A 93 -14.47 4.87 7.93
N SER A 94 -14.59 3.85 8.77
CA SER A 94 -14.96 4.03 10.17
C SER A 94 -13.76 3.75 11.07
N PHE A 95 -13.53 4.64 12.02
CA PHE A 95 -12.49 4.55 13.02
C PHE A 95 -13.12 4.57 14.42
N ARG A 96 -12.36 4.19 15.42
CA ARG A 96 -12.86 4.14 16.82
C ARG A 96 -13.52 5.46 17.27
N ARG A 97 -13.02 6.62 16.84
CA ARG A 97 -13.49 7.94 17.28
C ARG A 97 -13.92 8.88 16.17
N SER A 98 -13.79 8.47 14.92
CA SER A 98 -14.07 9.30 13.74
C SER A 98 -14.54 8.44 12.57
N PHE A 99 -14.91 9.10 11.49
CA PHE A 99 -15.15 8.49 10.19
C PHE A 99 -14.63 9.41 9.10
N ALA A 100 -14.43 8.85 7.91
CA ALA A 100 -14.13 9.61 6.71
C ALA A 100 -15.08 9.18 5.57
N LEU A 101 -15.56 10.15 4.82
CA LEU A 101 -16.40 9.96 3.64
C LEU A 101 -15.59 10.33 2.40
N HIS A 102 -15.66 9.49 1.38
CA HIS A 102 -14.84 9.62 0.19
C HIS A 102 -15.67 9.55 -1.08
N SER A 103 -15.31 10.36 -2.06
CA SER A 103 -15.74 10.26 -3.44
C SER A 103 -14.51 10.20 -4.34
N THR A 104 -14.39 9.13 -5.11
CA THR A 104 -13.25 8.89 -5.99
C THR A 104 -13.76 8.78 -7.43
N PRO A 105 -13.29 9.59 -8.38
CA PRO A 105 -13.66 9.45 -9.77
C PRO A 105 -13.41 8.03 -10.29
N VAL A 106 -14.34 7.48 -11.04
CA VAL A 106 -14.16 6.18 -11.74
C VAL A 106 -13.04 6.31 -12.75
N ASP A 107 -13.10 7.35 -13.57
CA ASP A 107 -12.08 7.69 -14.57
C ASP A 107 -11.16 8.81 -14.07
N LEU A 108 -10.20 8.41 -13.23
CA LEU A 108 -9.17 9.32 -12.75
C LEU A 108 -8.18 9.69 -13.85
N ALA A 109 -7.97 8.80 -14.83
CA ALA A 109 -7.00 8.98 -15.90
C ALA A 109 -7.39 10.15 -16.82
N SER A 110 -8.65 10.21 -17.25
CA SER A 110 -9.16 11.33 -18.05
C SER A 110 -9.04 12.67 -17.31
N ALA A 111 -9.47 12.72 -16.05
CA ALA A 111 -9.39 13.95 -15.25
C ALA A 111 -7.94 14.42 -15.04
N LEU A 112 -7.00 13.50 -14.78
CA LEU A 112 -5.59 13.81 -14.62
C LEU A 112 -4.96 14.24 -15.94
N GLY A 113 -5.22 13.52 -17.03
CA GLY A 113 -4.73 13.84 -18.38
C GLY A 113 -5.20 15.22 -18.85
N GLU A 114 -6.45 15.59 -18.64
CA GLU A 114 -6.96 16.94 -18.92
C GLU A 114 -6.23 18.00 -18.10
N ARG A 115 -6.02 17.73 -16.81
CA ARG A 115 -5.30 18.64 -15.93
C ARG A 115 -3.86 18.87 -16.39
N ILE A 116 -3.17 17.80 -16.78
CA ILE A 116 -1.80 17.87 -17.28
C ILE A 116 -1.77 18.68 -18.59
N ARG A 117 -2.65 18.35 -19.55
CA ARG A 117 -2.71 19.04 -20.85
C ARG A 117 -3.13 20.51 -20.75
N SER A 118 -3.89 20.88 -19.73
CA SER A 118 -4.31 22.27 -19.52
C SER A 118 -3.22 23.17 -18.96
N GLN A 119 -2.11 22.62 -18.50
CA GLN A 119 -0.98 23.37 -17.97
C GLN A 119 0.12 23.52 -19.00
N ALA A 120 0.64 24.71 -19.18
CA ALA A 120 1.79 24.95 -20.05
C ALA A 120 3.07 24.38 -19.42
N GLY A 121 3.89 23.69 -20.21
CA GLY A 121 5.17 23.12 -19.78
C GLY A 121 5.32 21.65 -20.12
N ALA A 122 6.52 21.12 -19.91
CA ALA A 122 6.82 19.70 -20.05
C ALA A 122 6.61 19.00 -18.71
N TRP A 123 5.97 17.83 -18.77
CA TRP A 123 5.77 16.96 -17.61
C TRP A 123 6.68 15.74 -17.74
N ILE A 124 7.51 15.50 -16.74
CA ILE A 124 8.44 14.37 -16.69
C ILE A 124 8.09 13.52 -15.47
N PHE A 125 7.66 12.28 -15.72
CA PHE A 125 7.37 11.29 -14.68
C PHE A 125 8.52 10.31 -14.59
N THR A 126 9.09 10.17 -13.40
CA THR A 126 10.22 9.26 -13.17
C THR A 126 9.92 8.30 -12.03
N SER A 127 10.16 7.01 -12.22
CA SER A 127 10.09 6.00 -11.19
C SER A 127 10.80 4.73 -11.64
N ALA A 128 11.31 3.96 -10.70
CA ALA A 128 11.85 2.62 -10.97
C ALA A 128 10.76 1.58 -11.32
N THR A 129 9.47 1.91 -11.11
CA THR A 129 8.34 0.97 -11.21
C THR A 129 7.25 1.42 -12.18
N LEU A 130 7.56 2.26 -13.18
CA LEU A 130 6.59 2.67 -14.21
C LEU A 130 6.28 1.56 -15.22
N ALA A 131 7.24 0.67 -15.50
CA ALA A 131 7.08 -0.38 -16.49
C ALA A 131 6.75 -1.74 -15.85
N VAL A 132 5.89 -2.52 -16.52
CA VAL A 132 5.67 -3.96 -16.27
C VAL A 132 6.39 -4.72 -17.38
N GLY A 133 7.49 -5.42 -17.06
CA GLY A 133 8.45 -5.85 -18.06
C GLY A 133 9.06 -4.63 -18.79
N GLU A 134 8.80 -4.52 -20.08
CA GLU A 134 9.23 -3.39 -20.93
C GLU A 134 8.08 -2.43 -21.28
N ASN A 135 6.86 -2.74 -20.82
CA ASN A 135 5.65 -2.03 -21.22
C ASN A 135 5.25 -0.95 -20.20
N PHE A 136 5.12 0.28 -20.67
CA PHE A 136 4.67 1.44 -19.90
C PHE A 136 3.17 1.70 -20.01
N ALA A 137 2.42 0.98 -20.86
CA ALA A 137 1.03 1.27 -21.16
C ALA A 137 0.18 1.39 -19.88
N HIS A 138 0.33 0.48 -18.93
CA HIS A 138 -0.44 0.52 -17.67
C HIS A 138 -0.25 1.84 -16.91
N SER A 139 0.98 2.37 -16.84
CA SER A 139 1.25 3.63 -16.13
C SER A 139 0.83 4.84 -16.97
N ALA A 140 1.06 4.83 -18.26
CA ALA A 140 0.66 5.89 -19.18
C ALA A 140 -0.87 6.04 -19.23
N ASP A 141 -1.60 4.93 -19.33
CA ASP A 141 -3.07 4.92 -19.28
C ASP A 141 -3.60 5.47 -17.96
N ARG A 142 -3.01 5.07 -16.83
CA ARG A 142 -3.41 5.58 -15.50
C ARG A 142 -3.14 7.06 -15.29
N LEU A 143 -2.15 7.61 -15.96
CA LEU A 143 -1.84 9.05 -15.97
C LEU A 143 -2.69 9.82 -16.99
N GLY A 144 -3.48 9.13 -17.82
CA GLY A 144 -4.23 9.73 -18.92
C GLY A 144 -3.33 10.28 -20.04
N MET A 145 -2.17 9.66 -20.23
CA MET A 145 -1.11 10.08 -21.17
C MET A 145 -0.64 8.90 -22.05
N PRO A 146 -1.54 8.24 -22.80
CA PRO A 146 -1.20 7.05 -23.58
C PRO A 146 -0.15 7.32 -24.68
N GLU A 147 -0.06 8.57 -25.18
CA GLU A 147 0.86 9.01 -26.22
C GLU A 147 2.19 9.56 -25.67
N ALA A 148 2.47 9.39 -24.36
CA ALA A 148 3.70 9.92 -23.77
C ALA A 148 4.93 9.20 -24.30
N ASP A 149 5.99 9.94 -24.57
CA ASP A 149 7.31 9.38 -24.86
C ASP A 149 7.81 8.60 -23.64
N THR A 150 8.38 7.43 -23.86
CA THR A 150 8.86 6.57 -22.79
C THR A 150 10.35 6.29 -22.93
N LEU A 151 11.06 6.30 -21.79
CA LEU A 151 12.47 5.95 -21.71
C LEU A 151 12.69 4.98 -20.57
N ARG A 152 13.32 3.85 -20.85
CA ARG A 152 13.80 2.90 -19.85
C ARG A 152 15.31 2.92 -19.81
N LEU A 153 15.85 3.07 -18.63
CA LEU A 153 17.28 2.93 -18.35
C LEU A 153 17.48 1.67 -17.48
N ASP A 154 18.54 0.94 -17.77
CA ASP A 154 18.90 -0.21 -16.97
C ASP A 154 19.44 0.23 -15.60
N SER A 155 19.31 -0.64 -14.60
CA SER A 155 19.85 -0.40 -13.26
C SER A 155 21.37 -0.43 -13.31
N PRO A 156 22.06 0.46 -12.58
CA PRO A 156 23.52 0.42 -12.44
C PRO A 156 24.01 -0.70 -11.50
N PHE A 157 23.10 -1.39 -10.81
CA PHE A 157 23.47 -2.41 -9.83
C PHE A 157 23.68 -3.78 -10.46
N ASP A 158 24.70 -4.50 -10.00
CA ASP A 158 24.95 -5.90 -10.37
C ASP A 158 24.14 -6.87 -9.52
N PHE A 159 22.85 -7.01 -9.85
CA PHE A 159 21.97 -7.94 -9.16
C PHE A 159 22.46 -9.40 -9.18
N GLY A 160 23.26 -9.78 -10.18
CA GLY A 160 23.83 -11.12 -10.27
C GLY A 160 24.78 -11.44 -9.13
N ALA A 161 25.63 -10.46 -8.79
CA ALA A 161 26.59 -10.57 -7.68
C ALA A 161 25.94 -10.20 -6.32
N GLN A 162 25.08 -9.17 -6.30
CA GLN A 162 24.56 -8.56 -5.08
C GLN A 162 23.35 -9.28 -4.48
N SER A 163 22.65 -10.15 -5.23
CA SER A 163 21.37 -10.67 -4.74
C SER A 163 21.08 -12.11 -5.12
N ARG A 164 20.15 -12.73 -4.39
CA ARG A 164 19.48 -13.99 -4.73
C ARG A 164 17.97 -13.84 -4.60
N LEU A 165 17.23 -14.48 -5.52
CA LEU A 165 15.79 -14.64 -5.43
C LEU A 165 15.49 -16.09 -5.04
N TYR A 166 15.05 -16.28 -3.81
CA TYR A 166 14.68 -17.60 -3.30
C TYR A 166 13.18 -17.84 -3.41
N LEU A 167 12.83 -18.98 -3.99
CA LEU A 167 11.45 -19.43 -4.15
C LEU A 167 11.26 -20.77 -3.40
N PRO A 168 10.86 -20.75 -2.11
CA PRO A 168 10.69 -21.96 -1.32
C PRO A 168 9.66 -22.89 -1.93
N GLU A 169 9.95 -24.19 -1.88
CA GLU A 169 9.04 -25.24 -2.35
C GLU A 169 8.20 -25.82 -1.20
N GLY A 170 7.11 -26.50 -1.53
CA GLY A 170 6.28 -27.22 -0.56
C GLY A 170 5.35 -26.33 0.28
N LEU A 171 5.26 -25.03 0.02
CA LEU A 171 4.30 -24.16 0.70
C LEU A 171 2.86 -24.45 0.24
N PRO A 172 1.89 -24.43 1.17
CA PRO A 172 0.49 -24.60 0.85
C PRO A 172 -0.07 -23.41 0.04
N PRO A 173 -1.29 -23.52 -0.50
CA PRO A 173 -1.95 -22.36 -1.14
C PRO A 173 -2.10 -21.21 -0.15
N PRO A 174 -2.01 -19.93 -0.62
CA PRO A 174 -2.16 -18.75 0.23
C PRO A 174 -3.47 -18.62 1.01
N SER A 175 -4.48 -19.42 0.67
CA SER A 175 -5.77 -19.54 1.38
C SER A 175 -5.77 -20.54 2.53
N ALA A 176 -4.72 -21.34 2.69
CA ALA A 176 -4.64 -22.32 3.77
C ALA A 176 -4.62 -21.63 5.15
N PRO A 177 -5.30 -22.19 6.16
CA PRO A 177 -5.37 -21.58 7.49
C PRO A 177 -4.01 -21.45 8.18
N ASP A 178 -3.12 -22.40 7.96
CA ASP A 178 -1.75 -22.50 8.51
C ASP A 178 -0.69 -21.83 7.63
N TYR A 179 -1.09 -21.15 6.56
CA TYR A 179 -0.17 -20.59 5.58
C TYR A 179 0.91 -19.71 6.20
N THR A 180 0.53 -18.79 7.11
CA THR A 180 1.48 -17.86 7.75
C THR A 180 2.50 -18.61 8.60
N ASP A 181 2.06 -19.64 9.32
CA ASP A 181 2.91 -20.49 10.16
C ASP A 181 3.95 -21.22 9.26
N ARG A 182 3.49 -21.84 8.16
CA ARG A 182 4.37 -22.49 7.19
C ARG A 182 5.35 -21.56 6.48
N VAL A 183 4.94 -20.32 6.22
CA VAL A 183 5.85 -19.29 5.69
C VAL A 183 6.96 -19.01 6.69
N LEU A 184 6.65 -18.80 7.96
CA LEU A 184 7.66 -18.54 9.00
C LEU A 184 8.60 -19.72 9.17
N ASP A 185 8.10 -20.96 9.19
CA ASP A 185 8.91 -22.18 9.23
C ASP A 185 9.92 -22.22 8.07
N SER A 186 9.46 -21.88 6.86
CA SER A 186 10.28 -21.96 5.64
C SER A 186 11.41 -20.91 5.57
N VAL A 187 11.26 -19.78 6.28
CA VAL A 187 12.24 -18.69 6.28
C VAL A 187 13.07 -18.61 7.54
N GLN A 188 12.77 -19.41 8.57
CA GLN A 188 13.42 -19.34 9.88
C GLN A 188 14.95 -19.43 9.78
N SER A 189 15.47 -20.42 9.06
CA SER A 189 16.93 -20.61 8.88
C SER A 189 17.59 -19.39 8.20
N ILE A 190 16.91 -18.77 7.24
CA ILE A 190 17.37 -17.57 6.54
C ILE A 190 17.43 -16.38 7.51
N LEU A 191 16.41 -16.20 8.35
CA LEU A 191 16.36 -15.12 9.34
C LEU A 191 17.41 -15.29 10.44
N LEU A 192 17.71 -16.53 10.83
CA LEU A 192 18.80 -16.83 11.75
C LEU A 192 20.17 -16.56 11.12
N ALA A 193 20.42 -17.05 9.91
CA ALA A 193 21.65 -16.82 9.17
C ALA A 193 21.93 -15.34 8.95
N SER A 194 20.88 -14.54 8.64
CA SER A 194 20.99 -13.09 8.48
C SER A 194 21.09 -12.31 9.80
N ARG A 195 21.04 -12.98 10.94
CA ARG A 195 21.03 -12.37 12.28
C ARG A 195 19.93 -11.32 12.46
N GLY A 196 18.71 -11.64 12.06
CA GLY A 196 17.63 -10.69 11.89
C GLY A 196 17.79 -9.95 10.56
N ARG A 197 18.14 -8.67 10.54
CA ARG A 197 18.37 -7.81 9.36
C ARG A 197 17.33 -8.02 8.25
N ALA A 198 16.04 -8.14 8.62
CA ALA A 198 15.01 -8.60 7.70
C ALA A 198 13.75 -7.74 7.73
N PHE A 199 13.16 -7.57 6.54
CA PHE A 199 11.79 -7.12 6.36
C PHE A 199 10.91 -8.31 5.99
N LEU A 200 9.82 -8.50 6.75
CA LEU A 200 8.76 -9.42 6.42
C LEU A 200 7.54 -8.62 5.94
N LEU A 201 7.27 -8.68 4.66
CA LEU A 201 6.22 -7.90 3.99
C LEU A 201 4.97 -8.75 3.78
N PHE A 202 3.92 -8.42 4.51
CA PHE A 202 2.64 -9.12 4.48
C PHE A 202 1.62 -8.39 3.62
N THR A 203 0.74 -9.15 2.99
CA THR A 203 -0.38 -8.61 2.21
C THR A 203 -1.63 -8.33 3.05
N SER A 204 -1.62 -8.71 4.33
CA SER A 204 -2.74 -8.43 5.24
C SER A 204 -2.28 -8.19 6.68
N HIS A 205 -3.01 -7.32 7.39
CA HIS A 205 -2.79 -7.10 8.82
C HIS A 205 -3.09 -8.34 9.68
N ARG A 206 -3.96 -9.25 9.20
CA ARG A 206 -4.22 -10.52 9.88
C ARG A 206 -2.98 -11.42 9.89
N ALA A 207 -2.35 -11.58 8.71
CA ALA A 207 -1.12 -12.38 8.59
C ALA A 207 0.03 -11.75 9.38
N LEU A 208 0.18 -10.42 9.32
CA LEU A 208 1.17 -9.68 10.10
C LEU A 208 1.01 -9.92 11.61
N ARG A 209 -0.22 -9.82 12.15
CA ARG A 209 -0.48 -10.06 13.58
C ARG A 209 -0.18 -11.51 13.97
N ARG A 210 -0.60 -12.49 13.13
CA ARG A 210 -0.29 -13.90 13.37
C ARG A 210 1.21 -14.16 13.40
N ALA A 211 1.96 -13.59 12.48
CA ALA A 211 3.42 -13.69 12.46
C ALA A 211 4.05 -13.06 13.71
N ALA A 212 3.56 -11.90 14.13
CA ALA A 212 4.06 -11.25 15.35
C ALA A 212 3.77 -12.06 16.62
N GLU A 213 2.62 -12.75 16.70
CA GLU A 213 2.30 -13.67 17.80
C GLU A 213 3.32 -14.81 17.86
N ILE A 214 3.56 -15.51 16.75
CA ILE A 214 4.49 -16.64 16.67
C ILE A 214 5.92 -16.21 17.03
N LEU A 215 6.41 -15.13 16.41
CA LEU A 215 7.79 -14.67 16.61
C LEU A 215 8.07 -14.14 18.04
N ARG A 216 7.04 -13.87 18.82
CA ARG A 216 7.12 -13.45 20.24
C ARG A 216 7.09 -14.58 21.25
N GLU A 217 6.84 -15.80 20.82
CA GLU A 217 6.89 -16.95 21.71
C GLU A 217 8.32 -17.09 22.26
N GLU A 218 8.46 -17.20 23.60
CA GLU A 218 9.78 -17.27 24.26
C GLU A 218 10.64 -18.43 23.74
N ALA A 219 10.00 -19.52 23.35
CA ALA A 219 10.68 -20.69 22.79
C ALA A 219 11.04 -20.53 21.31
N HIS A 220 10.63 -19.44 20.62
CA HIS A 220 10.91 -19.29 19.22
C HIS A 220 12.38 -18.93 18.99
N PRO A 221 13.09 -19.58 18.04
CA PRO A 221 14.51 -19.35 17.80
C PRO A 221 14.90 -17.91 17.47
N LEU A 222 13.96 -17.12 16.96
CA LEU A 222 14.16 -15.69 16.64
C LEU A 222 13.81 -14.74 17.79
N SER A 223 13.42 -15.24 18.97
CA SER A 223 13.00 -14.40 20.11
C SER A 223 14.10 -13.49 20.63
N GLU A 224 15.36 -13.80 20.39
CA GLU A 224 16.52 -12.98 20.77
C GLU A 224 16.72 -11.76 19.86
N TYR A 225 16.11 -11.72 18.68
CA TYR A 225 16.21 -10.58 17.76
C TYR A 225 15.11 -9.54 18.03
N PRO A 226 15.44 -8.24 18.00
CA PRO A 226 14.44 -7.19 18.16
C PRO A 226 13.34 -7.31 17.09
N LEU A 227 12.09 -7.42 17.54
CA LEU A 227 10.91 -7.49 16.66
C LEU A 227 10.23 -6.13 16.60
N LEU A 228 10.16 -5.54 15.41
CA LEU A 228 9.48 -4.28 15.13
C LEU A 228 8.21 -4.55 14.32
N VAL A 229 7.05 -4.15 14.84
CA VAL A 229 5.75 -4.48 14.24
C VAL A 229 5.02 -3.22 13.84
N GLN A 230 4.57 -3.15 12.60
CA GLN A 230 3.73 -2.05 12.12
C GLN A 230 2.48 -1.90 12.98
N GLY A 231 2.21 -0.66 13.42
CA GLY A 231 1.07 -0.29 14.26
C GLY A 231 1.44 -0.13 15.73
N GLU A 232 2.63 -0.54 16.18
CA GLU A 232 3.10 -0.36 17.57
C GLU A 232 3.81 0.98 17.78
N ALA A 233 4.30 1.58 16.71
CA ALA A 233 4.85 2.93 16.71
C ALA A 233 4.64 3.60 15.35
N PRO A 234 4.82 4.92 15.23
CA PRO A 234 4.84 5.60 13.96
C PRO A 234 5.89 4.98 13.01
N ARG A 235 5.55 4.92 11.72
CA ARG A 235 6.39 4.28 10.69
C ARG A 235 7.84 4.75 10.71
N ASP A 236 8.05 6.07 10.77
CA ASP A 236 9.39 6.66 10.73
C ASP A 236 10.23 6.28 11.96
N GLN A 237 9.60 6.15 13.14
CA GLN A 237 10.25 5.66 14.35
C GLN A 237 10.64 4.18 14.23
N LEU A 238 9.78 3.33 13.66
CA LEU A 238 10.12 1.93 13.42
C LEU A 238 11.31 1.80 12.48
N LEU A 239 11.35 2.59 11.40
CA LEU A 239 12.46 2.58 10.45
C LEU A 239 13.75 3.13 11.04
N GLN A 240 13.66 4.16 11.86
CA GLN A 240 14.82 4.69 12.57
C GLN A 240 15.39 3.62 13.52
N ARG A 241 14.54 3.01 14.36
CA ARG A 241 14.96 1.94 15.26
C ARG A 241 15.54 0.74 14.52
N PHE A 242 14.95 0.37 13.38
CA PHE A 242 15.47 -0.72 12.56
C PHE A 242 16.91 -0.48 12.11
N ARG A 243 17.22 0.74 11.66
CA ARG A 243 18.60 1.12 11.27
C ARG A 243 19.57 1.15 12.47
N GLU A 244 19.11 1.67 13.60
CA GLU A 244 19.91 1.80 14.82
C GLU A 244 20.25 0.43 15.44
N LEU A 245 19.33 -0.52 15.40
CA LEU A 245 19.54 -1.86 15.94
C LEU A 245 20.44 -2.72 15.05
N GLY A 246 20.33 -2.59 13.72
CA GLY A 246 21.15 -3.31 12.75
C GLY A 246 20.93 -4.83 12.67
N ASN A 247 20.11 -5.41 13.59
CA ASN A 247 19.82 -6.84 13.66
C ASN A 247 18.34 -7.13 13.96
N ALA A 248 17.45 -6.21 13.58
CA ALA A 248 16.04 -6.34 13.86
C ALA A 248 15.28 -7.09 12.75
N VAL A 249 14.13 -7.67 13.11
CA VAL A 249 13.14 -8.18 12.18
C VAL A 249 11.96 -7.20 12.18
N LEU A 250 11.63 -6.61 11.02
CA LEU A 250 10.52 -5.68 10.87
C LEU A 250 9.38 -6.33 10.09
N LEU A 251 8.19 -6.31 10.69
CA LEU A 251 6.95 -6.78 10.07
C LEU A 251 6.14 -5.60 9.56
N GLY A 252 5.83 -5.57 8.26
CA GLY A 252 5.06 -4.50 7.63
C GLY A 252 4.06 -5.00 6.61
N THR A 253 3.08 -4.14 6.30
CA THR A 253 2.13 -4.33 5.18
C THR A 253 2.39 -3.28 4.09
N SER A 254 1.43 -3.04 3.22
CA SER A 254 1.55 -2.20 2.02
C SER A 254 2.24 -0.84 2.24
N SER A 255 2.06 -0.20 3.40
CA SER A 255 2.72 1.07 3.70
C SER A 255 4.25 0.96 3.86
N PHE A 256 4.79 -0.24 4.06
CA PHE A 256 6.22 -0.52 4.08
C PHE A 256 6.77 -1.01 2.73
N TRP A 257 5.88 -1.33 1.77
CA TRP A 257 6.29 -1.66 0.40
C TRP A 257 6.75 -0.41 -0.36
N GLU A 258 6.23 0.77 -0.01
CA GLU A 258 6.54 2.04 -0.65
C GLU A 258 7.25 3.02 0.29
N GLY A 259 8.11 3.88 -0.27
CA GLY A 259 8.71 5.00 0.45
C GLY A 259 9.58 4.66 1.67
N VAL A 260 10.11 3.43 1.78
CA VAL A 260 11.09 3.04 2.80
C VAL A 260 12.48 3.09 2.18
N ASP A 261 13.39 3.81 2.81
CA ASP A 261 14.80 3.87 2.44
C ASP A 261 15.66 3.34 3.59
N VAL A 262 16.14 2.10 3.45
CA VAL A 262 17.11 1.49 4.33
C VAL A 262 18.28 1.06 3.46
N ARG A 263 19.43 1.66 3.66
CA ARG A 263 20.69 1.37 2.95
C ARG A 263 21.64 0.66 3.87
N GLY A 264 22.58 -0.07 3.29
CA GLY A 264 23.67 -0.72 3.98
C GLY A 264 23.26 -2.00 4.71
N GLU A 265 24.13 -2.46 5.60
CA GLU A 265 24.10 -3.77 6.22
C GLU A 265 22.86 -4.06 7.10
N ALA A 266 22.04 -3.08 7.43
CA ALA A 266 20.90 -3.27 8.31
C ALA A 266 19.80 -4.13 7.68
N LEU A 267 19.72 -4.24 6.34
CA LEU A 267 18.74 -5.04 5.62
C LEU A 267 19.42 -6.03 4.66
N ALA A 268 19.39 -7.29 5.01
CA ALA A 268 19.94 -8.38 4.20
C ALA A 268 18.87 -9.31 3.61
N VAL A 269 17.65 -9.30 4.17
CA VAL A 269 16.58 -10.21 3.73
C VAL A 269 15.27 -9.47 3.58
N VAL A 270 14.61 -9.66 2.45
CA VAL A 270 13.22 -9.22 2.22
C VAL A 270 12.36 -10.43 1.95
N VAL A 271 11.45 -10.72 2.86
CA VAL A 271 10.47 -11.81 2.73
C VAL A 271 9.13 -11.24 2.31
N ILE A 272 8.56 -11.80 1.27
CA ILE A 272 7.23 -11.46 0.74
C ILE A 272 6.33 -12.67 0.94
N ASP A 273 5.31 -12.52 1.80
CA ASP A 273 4.41 -13.62 2.15
C ASP A 273 3.60 -14.11 0.95
N LYS A 274 2.97 -13.19 0.23
CA LYS A 274 2.08 -13.49 -0.91
C LYS A 274 2.29 -12.47 -2.02
N LEU A 275 1.95 -12.86 -3.24
CA LEU A 275 1.84 -11.91 -4.34
C LEU A 275 0.83 -10.81 -4.00
N PRO A 276 1.19 -9.51 -4.14
CA PRO A 276 0.43 -8.38 -3.60
C PRO A 276 -0.79 -8.02 -4.47
N PHE A 277 -1.64 -8.99 -4.71
CA PHE A 277 -2.95 -8.71 -5.28
C PHE A 277 -3.82 -7.94 -4.28
N ALA A 278 -4.54 -6.95 -4.78
CA ALA A 278 -5.48 -6.20 -3.95
C ALA A 278 -6.56 -7.10 -3.34
N SER A 279 -7.01 -6.74 -2.14
CA SER A 279 -8.08 -7.48 -1.46
C SER A 279 -9.38 -7.41 -2.26
N PRO A 280 -10.08 -8.54 -2.46
CA PRO A 280 -11.40 -8.54 -3.11
C PRO A 280 -12.46 -7.71 -2.38
N GLY A 281 -12.25 -7.45 -1.08
CA GLY A 281 -13.17 -6.67 -0.25
C GLY A 281 -12.94 -5.14 -0.29
N ASP A 282 -11.96 -4.65 -1.07
CA ASP A 282 -11.76 -3.21 -1.24
C ASP A 282 -12.82 -2.65 -2.20
N PRO A 283 -13.72 -1.75 -1.74
CA PRO A 283 -14.83 -1.25 -2.55
C PRO A 283 -14.36 -0.43 -3.77
N LEU A 284 -13.22 0.24 -3.65
CA LEU A 284 -12.63 1.01 -4.73
C LEU A 284 -12.10 0.09 -5.82
N MET A 285 -11.48 -1.02 -5.41
CA MET A 285 -11.01 -2.05 -6.33
C MET A 285 -12.19 -2.71 -7.05
N ALA A 286 -13.21 -3.15 -6.31
CA ALA A 286 -14.39 -3.78 -6.87
C ALA A 286 -15.05 -2.90 -7.96
N ALA A 287 -15.32 -1.64 -7.65
CA ALA A 287 -15.94 -0.72 -8.60
C ALA A 287 -15.06 -0.44 -9.84
N ARG A 288 -13.74 -0.38 -9.69
CA ARG A 288 -12.82 -0.25 -10.84
C ARG A 288 -12.85 -1.48 -11.75
N LEU A 289 -12.86 -2.68 -11.17
CA LEU A 289 -12.94 -3.91 -11.95
C LEU A 289 -14.24 -4.01 -12.72
N GLU A 290 -15.36 -3.62 -12.09
CA GLU A 290 -16.69 -3.53 -12.74
C GLU A 290 -16.67 -2.53 -13.91
N ALA A 291 -16.07 -1.34 -13.72
CA ALA A 291 -15.97 -0.33 -14.77
C ALA A 291 -15.12 -0.84 -15.96
N ILE A 292 -13.98 -1.50 -15.71
CA ILE A 292 -13.16 -2.11 -16.76
C ILE A 292 -13.95 -3.17 -17.52
N GLN A 293 -14.70 -4.01 -16.82
CA GLN A 293 -15.50 -5.06 -17.42
C GLN A 293 -16.65 -4.48 -18.26
N ALA A 294 -17.32 -3.43 -17.77
CA ALA A 294 -18.36 -2.73 -18.50
C ALA A 294 -17.84 -2.06 -19.79
N ALA A 295 -16.60 -1.60 -19.78
CA ALA A 295 -15.90 -1.07 -20.96
C ALA A 295 -15.39 -2.16 -21.92
N GLY A 296 -15.65 -3.45 -21.66
CA GLY A 296 -15.20 -4.57 -22.49
C GLY A 296 -13.75 -5.02 -22.25
N GLY A 297 -13.10 -4.49 -21.23
CA GLY A 297 -11.76 -4.88 -20.80
C GLY A 297 -11.76 -6.16 -19.94
N ARG A 298 -10.57 -6.65 -19.62
CA ARG A 298 -10.36 -7.86 -18.83
C ARG A 298 -9.73 -7.49 -17.48
N PRO A 299 -10.48 -7.38 -16.39
CA PRO A 299 -10.03 -6.84 -15.11
C PRO A 299 -8.72 -7.42 -14.58
N PHE A 300 -8.52 -8.74 -14.72
CA PHE A 300 -7.31 -9.38 -14.20
C PHE A 300 -6.05 -9.01 -14.98
N PRO A 301 -5.93 -9.28 -16.31
CA PRO A 301 -4.70 -8.98 -17.05
C PRO A 301 -4.50 -7.47 -17.27
N ASP A 302 -5.56 -6.69 -17.40
CA ASP A 302 -5.45 -5.29 -17.79
C ASP A 302 -5.22 -4.36 -16.57
N TYR A 303 -5.59 -4.81 -15.35
CA TYR A 303 -5.47 -4.00 -14.15
C TYR A 303 -4.83 -4.71 -12.95
N GLN A 304 -5.41 -5.83 -12.47
CA GLN A 304 -4.97 -6.47 -11.23
C GLN A 304 -3.53 -7.00 -11.31
N LEU A 305 -3.19 -7.68 -12.39
CA LEU A 305 -1.86 -8.25 -12.59
C LEU A 305 -0.77 -7.17 -12.72
N PRO A 306 -0.89 -6.15 -13.58
CA PRO A 306 0.08 -5.06 -13.65
C PRO A 306 0.27 -4.34 -12.31
N GLN A 307 -0.83 -4.06 -11.60
CA GLN A 307 -0.77 -3.41 -10.29
C GLN A 307 -0.02 -4.25 -9.27
N ALA A 308 -0.28 -5.56 -9.22
CA ALA A 308 0.41 -6.47 -8.32
C ALA A 308 1.91 -6.59 -8.67
N VAL A 309 2.25 -6.60 -9.96
CA VAL A 309 3.66 -6.61 -10.42
C VAL A 309 4.39 -5.35 -9.96
N ILE A 310 3.78 -4.17 -10.13
CA ILE A 310 4.36 -2.90 -9.68
C ILE A 310 4.60 -2.93 -8.17
N SER A 311 3.60 -3.37 -7.40
CA SER A 311 3.73 -3.49 -5.94
C SER A 311 4.84 -4.46 -5.55
N LEU A 312 4.94 -5.62 -6.22
CA LEU A 312 6.02 -6.57 -5.96
C LEU A 312 7.40 -5.96 -6.24
N LYS A 313 7.57 -5.27 -7.38
CA LYS A 313 8.81 -4.55 -7.70
C LYS A 313 9.20 -3.54 -6.63
N GLN A 314 8.23 -2.82 -6.07
CA GLN A 314 8.47 -1.87 -5.00
C GLN A 314 8.99 -2.55 -3.72
N GLY A 315 8.40 -3.70 -3.35
CA GLY A 315 8.85 -4.50 -2.21
C GLY A 315 10.25 -5.06 -2.41
N VAL A 316 10.51 -5.67 -3.56
CA VAL A 316 11.83 -6.22 -3.93
C VAL A 316 12.89 -5.13 -4.00
N GLY A 317 12.56 -3.97 -4.56
CA GLY A 317 13.45 -2.82 -4.65
C GLY A 317 13.84 -2.19 -3.31
N ARG A 318 13.45 -2.79 -2.18
CA ARG A 318 13.94 -2.39 -0.84
C ARG A 318 15.32 -2.93 -0.55
N LEU A 319 15.70 -4.06 -1.16
CA LEU A 319 16.90 -4.78 -0.83
C LEU A 319 18.17 -4.11 -1.36
N ILE A 320 18.25 -3.84 -2.66
CA ILE A 320 19.45 -3.27 -3.29
C ILE A 320 19.20 -1.80 -3.61
N ARG A 321 19.96 -0.88 -2.96
CA ARG A 321 19.84 0.57 -3.07
C ARG A 321 21.18 1.28 -3.22
N ASP A 322 22.26 0.56 -2.92
CA ASP A 322 23.62 1.02 -3.10
C ASP A 322 24.48 -0.06 -3.76
N TYR A 323 25.67 0.31 -4.19
CA TYR A 323 26.61 -0.61 -4.85
C TYR A 323 27.15 -1.69 -3.89
N ASP A 324 27.13 -1.40 -2.60
CA ASP A 324 27.62 -2.29 -1.56
C ASP A 324 26.49 -3.13 -0.90
N ASP A 325 25.22 -2.84 -1.23
CA ASP A 325 24.11 -3.61 -0.69
C ASP A 325 24.13 -5.04 -1.24
N ARG A 326 23.91 -6.02 -0.34
CA ARG A 326 23.79 -7.45 -0.69
C ARG A 326 22.64 -8.09 0.08
N GLY A 327 22.01 -9.10 -0.50
CA GLY A 327 21.02 -9.84 0.26
C GLY A 327 20.11 -10.75 -0.57
N VAL A 328 19.06 -11.22 0.10
CA VAL A 328 18.13 -12.23 -0.44
C VAL A 328 16.70 -11.72 -0.44
N VAL A 329 16.03 -11.88 -1.57
CA VAL A 329 14.56 -11.75 -1.67
C VAL A 329 13.96 -13.15 -1.60
N VAL A 330 12.99 -13.32 -0.71
CA VAL A 330 12.22 -14.56 -0.59
C VAL A 330 10.77 -14.29 -0.98
N ILE A 331 10.24 -15.02 -1.96
CA ILE A 331 8.83 -14.94 -2.33
C ILE A 331 8.16 -16.28 -2.00
N CYS A 332 7.32 -16.26 -0.96
CA CYS A 332 6.73 -17.48 -0.41
C CYS A 332 5.46 -17.94 -1.15
N ASP A 333 4.99 -17.21 -2.14
CA ASP A 333 3.75 -17.53 -2.84
C ASP A 333 3.95 -18.59 -3.95
N PRO A 334 3.41 -19.80 -3.81
CA PRO A 334 3.59 -20.85 -4.81
C PRO A 334 2.95 -20.53 -6.17
N ARG A 335 2.08 -19.51 -6.25
CA ARG A 335 1.47 -19.07 -7.51
C ARG A 335 2.49 -18.46 -8.47
N ILE A 336 3.63 -17.97 -7.97
CA ILE A 336 4.69 -17.38 -8.81
C ILE A 336 5.30 -18.42 -9.77
N THR A 337 5.34 -19.68 -9.37
CA THR A 337 5.83 -20.79 -10.20
C THR A 337 4.71 -21.65 -10.77
N GLY A 338 3.59 -21.78 -10.03
CA GLY A 338 2.47 -22.66 -10.37
C GLY A 338 1.42 -22.06 -11.31
N LYS A 339 1.45 -20.76 -11.58
CA LYS A 339 0.48 -20.09 -12.47
C LYS A 339 1.16 -19.45 -13.67
N SER A 340 0.48 -19.43 -14.81
CA SER A 340 1.02 -18.85 -16.06
C SER A 340 1.41 -17.36 -15.92
N TYR A 341 0.66 -16.59 -15.14
CA TYR A 341 0.96 -15.19 -14.87
C TYR A 341 2.21 -14.97 -13.98
N GLY A 342 2.68 -16.01 -13.28
CA GLY A 342 3.89 -15.90 -12.45
C GLY A 342 5.12 -15.48 -13.25
N ARG A 343 5.20 -15.86 -14.55
CA ARG A 343 6.26 -15.41 -15.45
C ARG A 343 6.29 -13.88 -15.62
N VAL A 344 5.12 -13.22 -15.61
CA VAL A 344 5.04 -11.76 -15.73
C VAL A 344 5.72 -11.10 -14.53
N PHE A 345 5.52 -11.65 -13.33
CA PHE A 345 6.23 -11.19 -12.13
C PHE A 345 7.73 -11.37 -12.28
N LEU A 346 8.18 -12.59 -12.56
CA LEU A 346 9.62 -12.92 -12.63
C LEU A 346 10.36 -12.08 -13.69
N HIS A 347 9.78 -11.89 -14.89
CA HIS A 347 10.37 -11.08 -15.95
C HIS A 347 10.36 -9.57 -15.64
N SER A 348 9.53 -9.14 -14.68
CA SER A 348 9.45 -7.72 -14.29
C SER A 348 10.36 -7.36 -13.13
N LEU A 349 10.90 -8.35 -12.41
CA LEU A 349 11.88 -8.14 -11.34
C LEU A 349 13.26 -7.83 -11.90
N PRO A 350 14.17 -7.24 -11.09
CA PRO A 350 15.58 -7.15 -11.43
C PRO A 350 16.17 -8.53 -11.76
N PRO A 351 17.24 -8.61 -12.56
CA PRO A 351 17.82 -9.88 -13.02
C PRO A 351 18.62 -10.59 -11.91
N MET A 352 17.95 -10.97 -10.84
CA MET A 352 18.52 -11.73 -9.72
C MET A 352 18.62 -13.21 -10.07
N PRO A 353 19.72 -13.91 -9.72
CA PRO A 353 19.77 -15.35 -9.79
C PRO A 353 18.66 -16.00 -8.95
N VAL A 354 17.87 -16.85 -9.60
CA VAL A 354 16.75 -17.54 -8.96
C VAL A 354 17.22 -18.90 -8.46
N THR A 355 16.96 -19.16 -7.18
CA THR A 355 17.26 -20.47 -6.57
C THR A 355 16.05 -21.04 -5.82
N ARG A 356 16.00 -22.34 -5.66
CA ARG A 356 15.08 -23.10 -4.80
C ARG A 356 15.83 -23.91 -3.75
N ASP A 357 17.15 -23.80 -3.79
CA ASP A 357 18.03 -24.46 -2.86
C ASP A 357 18.30 -23.55 -1.65
N LEU A 358 17.94 -24.03 -0.47
CA LEU A 358 18.16 -23.29 0.78
C LEU A 358 19.65 -23.16 1.11
N ASP A 359 20.45 -24.18 0.80
CA ASP A 359 21.90 -24.17 1.10
C ASP A 359 22.63 -23.11 0.26
N ASP A 360 22.21 -22.88 -0.99
CA ASP A 360 22.73 -21.77 -1.82
C ASP A 360 22.42 -20.41 -1.17
N VAL A 361 21.21 -20.24 -0.63
CA VAL A 361 20.81 -19.00 0.07
C VAL A 361 21.62 -18.78 1.34
N LEU A 362 21.76 -19.81 2.16
CA LEU A 362 22.51 -19.71 3.43
C LEU A 362 23.98 -19.42 3.18
N SER A 363 24.60 -20.10 2.21
CA SER A 363 25.99 -19.84 1.81
C SER A 363 26.19 -18.41 1.30
N PHE A 364 25.23 -17.85 0.55
CA PHE A 364 25.29 -16.46 0.07
C PHE A 364 25.24 -15.46 1.22
N ILE A 365 24.38 -15.67 2.22
CA ILE A 365 24.26 -14.80 3.40
C ILE A 365 25.50 -14.88 4.28
N GLU A 366 26.06 -16.09 4.48
CA GLU A 366 27.27 -16.31 5.29
C GLU A 366 28.51 -15.64 4.66
N ALA A 367 28.63 -15.69 3.33
CA ALA A 367 29.70 -15.03 2.60
C ALA A 367 29.62 -13.49 2.77
N ASP A 368 28.41 -12.91 2.70
CA ASP A 368 28.18 -11.49 2.95
C ASP A 368 28.62 -11.06 4.35
N LEU A 369 28.27 -11.85 5.39
CA LEU A 369 28.67 -11.57 6.76
C LEU A 369 30.17 -11.68 7.00
N ALA A 370 30.85 -12.59 6.29
CA ALA A 370 32.30 -12.73 6.41
C ALA A 370 33.04 -11.54 5.79
N GLU A 371 32.57 -11.02 4.65
CA GLU A 371 33.11 -9.84 4.00
C GLU A 371 32.90 -8.57 4.85
N ALA A 372 31.72 -8.42 5.49
CA ALA A 372 31.41 -7.27 6.36
C ALA A 372 32.26 -7.23 7.66
N THR A 373 32.87 -8.36 8.05
CA THR A 373 33.65 -8.49 9.30
C THR A 373 35.15 -8.40 9.05
N ALA A 374 35.63 -8.41 7.81
CA ALA A 374 37.00 -8.37 7.37
C ALA A 374 37.47 -6.93 7.05
#